data_8bbedb87b96c569024f74d3e492d14b7
#
_entry.id   8bbedb87b96c569024f74d3e492d14b7
#
_cell.length_a   1.000
_cell.length_b   1.000
_cell.length_c   1.000
_cell.angle_alpha   90.00
_cell.angle_beta   90.00
_cell.angle_gamma   90.00
#
_symmetry.space_group_name_H-M   'P 1'
#
loop_
_entity.id
_entity.type
_entity.pdbx_description
1 polymer ?
#
loop_
_entity_poly.entity_id
_entity_poly.type
_entity_poly.pdbx_seq_one_letter_code
_entity_poly.pdbx_strand_id
1 'polypeptide(L)'
;LLGYMDTTEHTFREFDTETNFYSGGIGSDLNIYSLYNSEDVELKFDVKTKTLAGRIKDTVRLMAEMMFKTVFTDEKHLREVVAETRSRLKVRLMSAGHQAAVSYSMAGITVDGWYNDYSMGIGYYDYLVKLDENFDGEKEKLIKGCEELVKAMFKKENMLISCTRDDEDYAKFEEAMSSFIGKLDDFEKKNKADVSTLEKYRPDVKYRKTAFSTPAEIQYAAVSGSYKDVPDVNDGAMTVTRHLLS
;
A
#
# COMPACT_ATOMS: atom_id res chain seq x y z
N LEU A 1 -3.57 -4.91 -5.51
CA LEU A 1 -4.23 -6.07 -6.17
C LEU A 1 -4.65 -7.16 -5.18
N LEU A 2 -3.94 -7.37 -4.05
CA LEU A 2 -4.37 -8.29 -3.01
C LEU A 2 -5.76 -7.90 -2.50
N GLY A 3 -6.67 -8.87 -2.39
CA GLY A 3 -8.08 -8.66 -2.03
C GLY A 3 -8.99 -8.21 -3.18
N TYR A 4 -8.46 -8.05 -4.39
CA TYR A 4 -9.23 -7.70 -5.60
C TYR A 4 -9.12 -8.76 -6.70
N MET A 5 -8.36 -9.80 -6.49
CA MET A 5 -8.16 -10.92 -7.43
C MET A 5 -8.69 -12.21 -6.83
N ASP A 6 -8.92 -13.19 -7.68
CA ASP A 6 -9.28 -14.54 -7.24
C ASP A 6 -8.16 -15.14 -6.37
N THR A 7 -8.53 -16.09 -5.54
CA THR A 7 -7.59 -16.96 -4.83
C THR A 7 -7.66 -18.38 -5.41
N THR A 8 -6.80 -19.27 -4.96
CA THR A 8 -6.91 -20.69 -5.33
C THR A 8 -8.11 -21.40 -4.71
N GLU A 9 -8.82 -20.76 -3.79
CA GLU A 9 -9.96 -21.35 -3.07
C GLU A 9 -11.29 -20.68 -3.40
N HIS A 10 -11.28 -19.37 -3.69
CA HIS A 10 -12.47 -18.57 -3.94
C HIS A 10 -12.28 -17.64 -5.14
N THR A 11 -13.36 -17.40 -5.87
CA THR A 11 -13.42 -16.25 -6.75
C THR A 11 -13.42 -14.96 -5.92
N PHE A 12 -13.02 -13.83 -6.52
CA PHE A 12 -13.03 -12.53 -5.84
C PHE A 12 -14.38 -12.23 -5.16
N ARG A 13 -15.51 -12.55 -5.83
CA ARG A 13 -16.85 -12.27 -5.29
C ARG A 13 -17.20 -13.15 -4.08
N GLU A 14 -16.81 -14.41 -4.11
CA GLU A 14 -16.99 -15.32 -2.97
C GLU A 14 -16.12 -14.90 -1.81
N PHE A 15 -14.85 -14.54 -2.09
CA PHE A 15 -13.92 -14.03 -1.09
C PHE A 15 -14.41 -12.75 -0.43
N ASP A 16 -14.90 -11.78 -1.21
CA ASP A 16 -15.49 -10.54 -0.70
C ASP A 16 -16.71 -10.82 0.18
N THR A 17 -17.59 -11.72 -0.26
CA THR A 17 -18.78 -12.12 0.51
C THR A 17 -18.41 -12.74 1.85
N GLU A 18 -17.45 -13.69 1.87
CA GLU A 18 -16.98 -14.31 3.10
C GLU A 18 -16.29 -13.29 4.01
N THR A 19 -15.46 -12.43 3.45
CA THR A 19 -14.77 -11.37 4.20
C THR A 19 -15.77 -10.46 4.90
N ASN A 20 -16.82 -10.02 4.22
CA ASN A 20 -17.86 -9.18 4.80
C ASN A 20 -18.73 -9.92 5.83
N PHE A 21 -18.87 -11.24 5.71
CA PHE A 21 -19.62 -12.04 6.68
C PHE A 21 -18.84 -12.29 7.97
N TYR A 22 -17.52 -12.52 7.89
CA TYR A 22 -16.70 -12.89 9.04
C TYR A 22 -15.98 -11.72 9.69
N SER A 23 -15.85 -10.58 9.01
CA SER A 23 -15.06 -9.43 9.49
C SER A 23 -15.68 -8.07 9.11
N GLY A 24 -15.07 -7.02 9.58
CA GLY A 24 -15.35 -5.66 9.11
C GLY A 24 -14.53 -5.26 7.88
N GLY A 25 -14.15 -6.24 7.05
CA GLY A 25 -13.29 -6.09 5.88
C GLY A 25 -11.83 -6.45 6.16
N ILE A 26 -11.14 -6.92 5.11
CA ILE A 26 -9.68 -7.13 5.12
C ILE A 26 -9.09 -6.14 4.13
N GLY A 27 -8.30 -5.20 4.61
CA GLY A 27 -7.64 -4.18 3.80
C GLY A 27 -6.14 -4.39 3.71
N SER A 28 -5.55 -3.86 2.64
CA SER A 28 -4.10 -3.82 2.48
C SER A 28 -3.66 -2.43 2.04
N ASP A 29 -2.60 -1.90 2.67
CA ASP A 29 -2.07 -0.58 2.39
C ASP A 29 -0.54 -0.61 2.36
N LEU A 30 0.04 0.26 1.54
CA LEU A 30 1.47 0.59 1.59
C LEU A 30 1.65 1.82 2.46
N ASN A 31 2.42 1.69 3.54
CA ASN A 31 2.78 2.80 4.43
C ASN A 31 4.27 3.14 4.32
N ILE A 32 4.56 4.42 4.43
CA ILE A 32 5.90 4.99 4.32
C ILE A 32 6.24 5.60 5.67
N TYR A 33 7.26 5.08 6.32
CA TYR A 33 7.70 5.53 7.64
C TYR A 33 9.05 6.21 7.51
N SER A 34 9.11 7.49 7.88
CA SER A 34 10.38 8.20 8.04
C SER A 34 11.10 7.69 9.29
N LEU A 35 12.36 7.35 9.15
CA LEU A 35 13.16 6.87 10.29
C LEU A 35 13.63 8.04 11.14
N TYR A 36 13.63 7.84 12.47
CA TYR A 36 14.11 8.84 13.40
C TYR A 36 15.62 9.12 13.18
N ASN A 37 16.02 10.37 13.12
CA ASN A 37 17.38 10.83 12.86
C ASN A 37 18.00 10.30 11.56
N SER A 38 17.20 10.10 10.51
CA SER A 38 17.66 9.63 9.20
C SER A 38 16.86 10.28 8.09
N GLU A 39 17.47 10.43 6.93
CA GLU A 39 16.76 10.75 5.67
C GLU A 39 16.15 9.51 5.00
N ASP A 40 16.41 8.33 5.57
CA ASP A 40 15.89 7.07 5.04
C ASP A 40 14.45 6.86 5.46
N VAL A 41 13.76 6.06 4.66
CA VAL A 41 12.38 5.65 4.89
C VAL A 41 12.28 4.12 4.90
N GLU A 42 11.31 3.59 5.63
CA GLU A 42 10.89 2.20 5.54
C GLU A 42 9.51 2.10 4.88
N LEU A 43 9.42 1.23 3.88
CA LEU A 43 8.16 0.87 3.26
C LEU A 43 7.60 -0.37 3.97
N LYS A 44 6.39 -0.27 4.49
CA LYS A 44 5.69 -1.38 5.13
C LYS A 44 4.39 -1.65 4.39
N PHE A 45 4.16 -2.92 4.07
CA PHE A 45 2.90 -3.37 3.51
C PHE A 45 2.04 -3.95 4.64
N ASP A 46 0.98 -3.24 4.97
CA ASP A 46 0.08 -3.63 6.04
C ASP A 46 -1.10 -4.42 5.50
N VAL A 47 -1.39 -5.56 6.14
CA VAL A 47 -2.66 -6.27 5.99
C VAL A 47 -3.40 -6.15 7.31
N LYS A 48 -4.56 -5.54 7.30
CA LYS A 48 -5.31 -5.19 8.50
C LYS A 48 -6.77 -5.60 8.41
N THR A 49 -7.33 -5.95 9.55
CA THR A 49 -8.76 -6.26 9.68
C THR A 49 -9.25 -5.89 11.07
N LYS A 50 -10.56 -5.79 11.22
CA LYS A 50 -11.24 -5.84 12.51
C LYS A 50 -12.31 -6.91 12.48
N THR A 51 -12.43 -7.65 13.57
CA THR A 51 -13.37 -8.76 13.66
C THR A 51 -13.91 -8.91 15.09
N LEU A 52 -15.02 -9.60 15.23
CA LEU A 52 -15.50 -10.03 16.54
C LEU A 52 -14.66 -11.20 17.06
N ALA A 53 -14.46 -11.27 18.37
CA ALA A 53 -13.66 -12.33 19.02
C ALA A 53 -14.09 -13.75 18.64
N GLY A 54 -15.40 -14.00 18.46
CA GLY A 54 -15.93 -15.29 18.02
C GLY A 54 -15.66 -15.63 16.54
N ARG A 55 -15.15 -14.69 15.74
CA ARG A 55 -14.89 -14.84 14.30
C ARG A 55 -13.40 -14.75 13.94
N ILE A 56 -12.54 -14.63 14.94
CA ILE A 56 -11.11 -14.39 14.72
C ILE A 56 -10.44 -15.49 13.88
N LYS A 57 -10.81 -16.75 14.08
CA LYS A 57 -10.26 -17.89 13.32
C LYS A 57 -10.60 -17.81 11.84
N ASP A 58 -11.86 -17.51 11.51
CA ASP A 58 -12.32 -17.39 10.13
C ASP A 58 -11.66 -16.18 9.45
N THR A 59 -11.59 -15.05 10.14
CA THR A 59 -10.96 -13.83 9.61
C THR A 59 -9.47 -14.03 9.34
N VAL A 60 -8.74 -14.65 10.28
CA VAL A 60 -7.31 -14.95 10.10
C VAL A 60 -7.08 -15.99 8.99
N ARG A 61 -8.01 -16.94 8.82
CA ARG A 61 -7.99 -17.88 7.69
C ARG A 61 -8.09 -17.13 6.35
N LEU A 62 -9.02 -16.19 6.24
CA LEU A 62 -9.21 -15.37 5.03
C LEU A 62 -8.02 -14.43 4.79
N MET A 63 -7.44 -13.82 5.84
CA MET A 63 -6.20 -13.05 5.69
C MET A 63 -5.08 -13.90 5.10
N ALA A 64 -4.87 -15.10 5.64
CA ALA A 64 -3.85 -16.01 5.13
C ALA A 64 -4.12 -16.43 3.68
N GLU A 65 -5.38 -16.65 3.33
CA GLU A 65 -5.79 -16.97 1.96
C GLU A 65 -5.47 -15.81 1.01
N MET A 66 -5.88 -14.59 1.34
CA MET A 66 -5.55 -13.39 0.56
C MET A 66 -4.04 -13.20 0.38
N MET A 67 -3.26 -13.42 1.42
CA MET A 67 -1.81 -13.20 1.38
C MET A 67 -1.07 -14.29 0.61
N PHE A 68 -1.47 -15.56 0.75
CA PHE A 68 -0.67 -16.69 0.27
C PHE A 68 -1.25 -17.42 -0.93
N LYS A 69 -2.50 -17.13 -1.30
CA LYS A 69 -3.23 -17.87 -2.33
C LYS A 69 -3.85 -16.99 -3.42
N THR A 70 -3.63 -15.68 -3.41
CA THR A 70 -4.07 -14.79 -4.49
C THR A 70 -3.41 -15.20 -5.80
N VAL A 71 -4.20 -15.22 -6.88
CA VAL A 71 -3.80 -15.59 -8.23
C VAL A 71 -3.95 -14.37 -9.14
N PHE A 72 -2.92 -14.03 -9.90
CA PHE A 72 -2.91 -12.85 -10.76
C PHE A 72 -3.14 -13.16 -12.25
N THR A 73 -3.59 -14.38 -12.58
CA THR A 73 -3.65 -14.90 -13.95
C THR A 73 -4.93 -14.53 -14.70
N ASP A 74 -5.98 -14.03 -14.03
CA ASP A 74 -7.16 -13.51 -14.73
C ASP A 74 -6.85 -12.14 -15.33
N GLU A 75 -6.35 -12.15 -16.57
CA GLU A 75 -5.94 -10.94 -17.30
C GLU A 75 -7.10 -9.96 -17.51
N LYS A 76 -8.31 -10.47 -17.75
CA LYS A 76 -9.48 -9.61 -17.96
C LYS A 76 -9.83 -8.86 -16.69
N HIS A 77 -9.93 -9.57 -15.60
CA HIS A 77 -10.22 -8.95 -14.30
C HIS A 77 -9.10 -8.02 -13.84
N LEU A 78 -7.83 -8.41 -14.04
CA LEU A 78 -6.68 -7.57 -13.75
C LEU A 78 -6.74 -6.22 -14.51
N ARG A 79 -7.12 -6.25 -15.80
CA ARG A 79 -7.31 -5.04 -16.60
C ARG A 79 -8.44 -4.17 -16.04
N GLU A 80 -9.56 -4.78 -15.66
CA GLU A 80 -10.69 -4.07 -15.04
C GLU A 80 -10.25 -3.37 -13.72
N VAL A 81 -9.50 -4.05 -12.86
CA VAL A 81 -8.97 -3.49 -11.62
C VAL A 81 -8.00 -2.32 -11.87
N VAL A 82 -7.12 -2.43 -12.87
CA VAL A 82 -6.21 -1.33 -13.27
C VAL A 82 -7.01 -0.12 -13.74
N ALA A 83 -7.98 -0.30 -14.63
CA ALA A 83 -8.81 0.78 -15.18
C ALA A 83 -9.66 1.46 -14.09
N GLU A 84 -10.25 0.68 -13.18
CA GLU A 84 -11.01 1.19 -12.06
C GLU A 84 -10.13 1.98 -11.08
N THR A 85 -8.95 1.46 -10.75
CA THR A 85 -7.99 2.13 -9.87
C THR A 85 -7.54 3.45 -10.45
N ARG A 86 -7.23 3.48 -11.77
CA ARG A 86 -6.92 4.70 -12.50
C ARG A 86 -8.06 5.72 -12.42
N SER A 87 -9.29 5.28 -12.64
CA SER A 87 -10.47 6.15 -12.61
C SER A 87 -10.72 6.74 -11.22
N ARG A 88 -10.66 5.91 -10.18
CA ARG A 88 -10.82 6.35 -8.79
C ARG A 88 -9.72 7.34 -8.36
N LEU A 89 -8.48 7.06 -8.76
CA LEU A 89 -7.36 7.95 -8.45
C LEU A 89 -7.51 9.30 -9.16
N LYS A 90 -7.93 9.31 -10.43
CA LYS A 90 -8.23 10.54 -11.18
C LYS A 90 -9.24 11.41 -10.44
N VAL A 91 -10.38 10.83 -10.04
CA VAL A 91 -11.43 11.55 -9.31
C VAL A 91 -10.88 12.12 -8.00
N ARG A 92 -10.10 11.34 -7.24
CA ARG A 92 -9.48 11.78 -5.99
C ARG A 92 -8.51 12.95 -6.21
N LEU A 93 -7.62 12.86 -7.19
CA LEU A 93 -6.65 13.93 -7.50
C LEU A 93 -7.34 15.22 -7.94
N MET A 94 -8.45 15.11 -8.68
CA MET A 94 -9.23 16.28 -9.10
C MET A 94 -10.03 16.90 -7.97
N SER A 95 -10.67 16.10 -7.12
CA SER A 95 -11.49 16.59 -6.00
C SER A 95 -10.64 17.20 -4.88
N ALA A 96 -9.39 16.80 -4.75
CA ALA A 96 -8.45 17.27 -3.74
C ALA A 96 -7.19 17.88 -4.39
N GLY A 97 -7.36 18.73 -5.41
CA GLY A 97 -6.27 19.27 -6.22
C GLY A 97 -5.19 20.01 -5.41
N HIS A 98 -5.56 20.69 -4.32
CA HIS A 98 -4.60 21.32 -3.41
C HIS A 98 -3.67 20.28 -2.75
N GLN A 99 -4.21 19.12 -2.32
CA GLN A 99 -3.41 18.04 -1.73
C GLN A 99 -2.52 17.38 -2.78
N ALA A 100 -3.05 17.18 -3.98
CA ALA A 100 -2.28 16.65 -5.11
C ALA A 100 -1.09 17.57 -5.46
N ALA A 101 -1.30 18.89 -5.49
CA ALA A 101 -0.24 19.86 -5.75
C ALA A 101 0.84 19.85 -4.65
N VAL A 102 0.44 19.79 -3.37
CA VAL A 102 1.40 19.72 -2.24
C VAL A 102 2.18 18.40 -2.30
N SER A 103 1.51 17.25 -2.46
CA SER A 103 2.17 15.94 -2.54
C SER A 103 3.17 15.87 -3.69
N TYR A 104 2.81 16.37 -4.87
CA TYR A 104 3.71 16.42 -6.01
C TYR A 104 4.91 17.36 -5.79
N SER A 105 4.70 18.50 -5.13
CA SER A 105 5.77 19.41 -4.77
C SER A 105 6.75 18.77 -3.79
N MET A 106 6.25 18.06 -2.78
CA MET A 106 7.08 17.32 -1.81
C MET A 106 7.90 16.20 -2.45
N ALA A 107 7.37 15.54 -3.48
CA ALA A 107 8.07 14.49 -4.21
C ALA A 107 9.40 14.93 -4.86
N GLY A 108 9.59 16.22 -5.04
CA GLY A 108 10.83 16.82 -5.53
C GLY A 108 11.80 17.27 -4.43
N ILE A 109 11.50 17.01 -3.16
CA ILE A 109 12.26 17.52 -2.01
C ILE A 109 12.70 16.39 -1.08
N THR A 110 11.81 15.43 -0.78
CA THR A 110 12.06 14.38 0.20
C THR A 110 11.82 12.98 -0.37
N VAL A 111 12.51 12.00 0.19
CA VAL A 111 12.38 10.59 -0.22
C VAL A 111 10.98 10.04 0.07
N ASP A 112 10.43 10.35 1.24
CA ASP A 112 9.05 9.98 1.60
C ASP A 112 8.02 10.65 0.68
N GLY A 113 8.22 11.92 0.34
CA GLY A 113 7.40 12.64 -0.64
C GLY A 113 7.42 11.96 -2.00
N TRP A 114 8.60 11.51 -2.47
CA TRP A 114 8.72 10.76 -3.71
C TRP A 114 7.92 9.45 -3.67
N TYR A 115 8.08 8.64 -2.61
CA TYR A 115 7.34 7.39 -2.47
C TYR A 115 5.83 7.62 -2.36
N ASN A 116 5.39 8.68 -1.66
CA ASN A 116 3.98 9.03 -1.58
C ASN A 116 3.39 9.37 -2.96
N ASP A 117 4.10 10.15 -3.78
CA ASP A 117 3.65 10.48 -5.13
C ASP A 117 3.55 9.24 -6.02
N TYR A 118 4.55 8.36 -5.98
CA TYR A 118 4.57 7.12 -6.78
C TYR A 118 3.69 5.99 -6.25
N SER A 119 3.16 6.07 -5.03
CA SER A 119 2.23 5.07 -4.48
C SER A 119 0.78 5.50 -4.50
N MET A 120 0.49 6.81 -4.45
CA MET A 120 -0.88 7.31 -4.36
C MET A 120 -1.11 8.70 -4.97
N GLY A 121 -0.09 9.32 -5.56
CA GLY A 121 -0.13 10.66 -6.14
C GLY A 121 -0.22 10.68 -7.66
N ILE A 122 0.26 11.79 -8.25
CA ILE A 122 0.27 12.01 -9.70
C ILE A 122 1.22 11.01 -10.40
N GLY A 123 2.39 10.72 -9.80
CA GLY A 123 3.31 9.73 -10.35
C GLY A 123 2.70 8.34 -10.46
N TYR A 124 1.88 7.95 -9.49
CA TYR A 124 1.13 6.69 -9.57
C TYR A 124 0.04 6.73 -10.64
N TYR A 125 -0.67 7.85 -10.76
CA TYR A 125 -1.67 8.04 -11.82
C TYR A 125 -1.05 7.91 -13.22
N ASP A 126 0.09 8.55 -13.46
CA ASP A 126 0.81 8.47 -14.73
C ASP A 126 1.28 7.04 -15.06
N TYR A 127 1.71 6.30 -14.03
CA TYR A 127 2.02 4.89 -14.19
C TYR A 127 0.79 4.07 -14.62
N LEU A 128 -0.35 4.27 -13.95
CA LEU A 128 -1.60 3.58 -14.28
C LEU A 128 -2.13 3.92 -15.68
N VAL A 129 -1.97 5.18 -16.12
CA VAL A 129 -2.32 5.59 -17.50
C VAL A 129 -1.49 4.79 -18.50
N LYS A 130 -0.16 4.76 -18.35
CA LYS A 130 0.74 4.04 -19.26
C LYS A 130 0.45 2.54 -19.27
N LEU A 131 0.19 1.98 -18.09
CA LEU A 131 -0.14 0.56 -17.93
C LEU A 131 -1.45 0.20 -18.64
N ASP A 132 -2.50 1.02 -18.49
CA ASP A 132 -3.80 0.78 -19.09
C ASP A 132 -3.77 0.97 -20.62
N GLU A 133 -3.03 1.97 -21.13
CA GLU A 133 -2.84 2.22 -22.55
C GLU A 133 -2.06 1.11 -23.27
N ASN A 134 -1.13 0.46 -22.60
CA ASN A 134 -0.31 -0.64 -23.14
C ASN A 134 -0.46 -1.93 -22.31
N PHE A 135 -1.66 -2.22 -21.84
CA PHE A 135 -1.90 -3.34 -20.92
C PHE A 135 -1.40 -4.68 -21.50
N ASP A 136 -1.70 -4.96 -22.76
CA ASP A 136 -1.31 -6.22 -23.40
C ASP A 136 0.22 -6.38 -23.53
N GLY A 137 0.97 -5.30 -23.61
CA GLY A 137 2.44 -5.32 -23.62
C GLY A 137 3.08 -5.41 -22.23
N GLU A 138 2.37 -4.98 -21.18
CA GLU A 138 2.91 -4.89 -19.82
C GLU A 138 2.33 -5.92 -18.84
N LYS A 139 1.23 -6.62 -19.18
CA LYS A 139 0.51 -7.51 -18.28
C LYS A 139 1.38 -8.64 -17.72
N GLU A 140 2.20 -9.29 -18.54
CA GLU A 140 3.07 -10.37 -18.09
C GLU A 140 4.10 -9.90 -17.06
N LYS A 141 4.67 -8.71 -17.29
CA LYS A 141 5.59 -8.08 -16.35
C LYS A 141 4.90 -7.70 -15.04
N LEU A 142 3.66 -7.21 -15.12
CA LEU A 142 2.86 -6.88 -13.95
C LEU A 142 2.55 -8.14 -13.13
N ILE A 143 2.05 -9.19 -13.76
CA ILE A 143 1.73 -10.47 -13.11
C ILE A 143 2.96 -11.03 -12.42
N LYS A 144 4.05 -11.18 -13.17
CA LYS A 144 5.32 -11.69 -12.63
C LYS A 144 5.83 -10.84 -11.47
N GLY A 145 5.78 -9.50 -11.60
CA GLY A 145 6.17 -8.58 -10.54
C GLY A 145 5.34 -8.74 -9.27
N CYS A 146 4.02 -8.91 -9.39
CA CYS A 146 3.12 -9.17 -8.25
C CYS A 146 3.45 -10.51 -7.57
N GLU A 147 3.68 -11.57 -8.33
CA GLU A 147 4.04 -12.88 -7.79
C GLU A 147 5.39 -12.84 -7.05
N GLU A 148 6.39 -12.18 -7.63
CA GLU A 148 7.71 -12.02 -7.01
C GLU A 148 7.63 -11.18 -5.72
N LEU A 149 6.85 -10.09 -5.72
CA LEU A 149 6.64 -9.26 -4.54
C LEU A 149 5.98 -10.05 -3.41
N VAL A 150 4.92 -10.81 -3.70
CA VAL A 150 4.24 -11.65 -2.70
C VAL A 150 5.23 -12.64 -2.05
N LYS A 151 6.06 -13.30 -2.87
CA LYS A 151 7.08 -14.24 -2.37
C LYS A 151 8.18 -13.54 -1.55
N ALA A 152 8.53 -12.32 -1.89
CA ALA A 152 9.57 -11.56 -1.21
C ALA A 152 9.09 -10.96 0.11
N MET A 153 7.85 -10.44 0.14
CA MET A 153 7.31 -9.72 1.29
C MET A 153 6.87 -10.66 2.42
N PHE A 154 6.15 -11.74 2.08
CA PHE A 154 5.53 -12.61 3.09
C PHE A 154 6.50 -13.67 3.59
N LYS A 155 7.42 -13.22 4.44
CA LYS A 155 8.40 -14.03 5.15
C LYS A 155 8.30 -13.77 6.64
N LYS A 156 8.56 -14.80 7.43
CA LYS A 156 8.51 -14.73 8.89
C LYS A 156 9.45 -13.66 9.45
N GLU A 157 10.63 -13.55 8.88
CA GLU A 157 11.65 -12.55 9.28
C GLU A 157 11.24 -11.10 9.01
N ASN A 158 10.31 -10.87 8.04
CA ASN A 158 9.84 -9.55 7.65
C ASN A 158 8.52 -9.16 8.31
N MET A 159 7.92 -10.05 9.13
CA MET A 159 6.55 -9.88 9.60
C MET A 159 6.50 -9.39 11.03
N LEU A 160 5.72 -8.33 11.25
CA LEU A 160 5.30 -7.85 12.55
C LEU A 160 3.79 -8.04 12.68
N ILE A 161 3.35 -8.68 13.75
CA ILE A 161 1.94 -8.89 14.04
C ILE A 161 1.57 -8.03 15.25
N SER A 162 0.55 -7.20 15.11
CA SER A 162 0.00 -6.37 16.17
C SER A 162 -1.49 -6.63 16.31
N CYS A 163 -1.97 -6.74 17.53
CA CYS A 163 -3.38 -6.94 17.84
C CYS A 163 -3.81 -6.10 19.05
N THR A 164 -4.92 -5.40 18.88
CA THR A 164 -5.60 -4.72 20.01
C THR A 164 -6.87 -5.50 20.32
N ARG A 165 -7.01 -5.97 21.55
CA ARG A 165 -8.10 -6.83 21.99
C ARG A 165 -8.25 -6.80 23.52
N ASP A 166 -9.30 -7.40 24.03
CA ASP A 166 -9.49 -7.65 25.47
C ASP A 166 -8.71 -8.91 25.92
N ASP A 167 -8.29 -8.95 27.18
CA ASP A 167 -7.46 -10.04 27.72
C ASP A 167 -8.14 -11.41 27.65
N GLU A 168 -9.47 -11.46 27.81
CA GLU A 168 -10.27 -12.69 27.74
C GLU A 168 -10.19 -13.39 26.36
N ASP A 169 -9.87 -12.67 25.30
CA ASP A 169 -9.81 -13.19 23.95
C ASP A 169 -8.41 -13.60 23.49
N TYR A 170 -7.40 -13.51 24.38
CA TYR A 170 -6.01 -13.82 24.03
C TYR A 170 -5.81 -15.23 23.48
N ALA A 171 -6.37 -16.22 24.14
CA ALA A 171 -6.23 -17.62 23.75
C ALA A 171 -6.77 -17.89 22.33
N LYS A 172 -7.90 -17.25 21.96
CA LYS A 172 -8.48 -17.38 20.61
C LYS A 172 -7.59 -16.76 19.55
N PHE A 173 -6.99 -15.60 19.87
CA PHE A 173 -6.04 -14.94 18.98
C PHE A 173 -4.78 -15.77 18.80
N GLU A 174 -4.20 -16.29 19.89
CA GLU A 174 -2.99 -17.10 19.86
C GLU A 174 -3.18 -18.38 19.04
N GLU A 175 -4.32 -19.06 19.19
CA GLU A 175 -4.66 -20.23 18.40
C GLU A 175 -4.80 -19.90 16.89
N ALA A 176 -5.49 -18.79 16.56
CA ALA A 176 -5.64 -18.35 15.19
C ALA A 176 -4.29 -17.98 14.56
N MET A 177 -3.42 -17.28 15.32
CA MET A 177 -2.09 -16.92 14.86
C MET A 177 -1.15 -18.12 14.72
N SER A 178 -1.25 -19.12 15.58
CA SER A 178 -0.49 -20.37 15.43
C SER A 178 -0.82 -21.05 14.10
N SER A 179 -2.10 -21.09 13.73
CA SER A 179 -2.54 -21.60 12.43
C SER A 179 -2.02 -20.75 11.26
N PHE A 180 -2.04 -19.42 11.39
CA PHE A 180 -1.50 -18.50 10.40
C PHE A 180 0.00 -18.70 10.17
N ILE A 181 0.78 -18.78 11.25
CA ILE A 181 2.23 -19.01 11.19
C ILE A 181 2.54 -20.35 10.50
N GLY A 182 1.77 -21.40 10.79
CA GLY A 182 1.93 -22.69 10.09
C GLY A 182 1.73 -22.57 8.58
N LYS A 183 0.73 -21.80 8.13
CA LYS A 183 0.50 -21.54 6.70
C LYS A 183 1.61 -20.67 6.08
N LEU A 184 2.13 -19.71 6.82
CA LEU A 184 3.27 -18.90 6.39
C LEU A 184 4.54 -19.75 6.23
N ASP A 185 4.85 -20.64 7.19
CA ASP A 185 5.98 -21.58 7.10
C ASP A 185 5.87 -22.48 5.85
N ASP A 186 4.67 -22.96 5.55
CA ASP A 186 4.42 -23.78 4.35
C ASP A 186 4.53 -22.96 3.06
N PHE A 187 4.09 -21.71 3.07
CA PHE A 187 4.24 -20.80 1.94
C PHE A 187 5.71 -20.49 1.66
N GLU A 188 6.50 -20.18 2.69
CA GLU A 188 7.94 -19.90 2.55
C GLU A 188 8.73 -21.10 2.02
N LYS A 189 8.43 -22.31 2.51
CA LYS A 189 9.08 -23.54 2.02
C LYS A 189 8.87 -23.77 0.52
N LYS A 190 7.66 -23.42 0.03
CA LYS A 190 7.27 -23.60 -1.38
C LYS A 190 7.76 -22.47 -2.29
N ASN A 191 7.89 -21.25 -1.75
CA ASN A 191 8.13 -20.03 -2.50
C ASN A 191 9.43 -19.35 -2.06
N LYS A 192 10.55 -19.97 -2.34
CA LYS A 192 11.86 -19.36 -2.09
C LYS A 192 12.06 -18.20 -3.05
N ALA A 193 11.98 -16.98 -2.56
CA ALA A 193 12.37 -15.79 -3.32
C ALA A 193 13.87 -15.53 -3.09
N ASP A 194 14.61 -15.37 -4.17
CA ASP A 194 15.96 -14.84 -4.08
C ASP A 194 15.88 -13.31 -3.98
N VAL A 195 16.02 -12.81 -2.77
CA VAL A 195 16.01 -11.37 -2.48
C VAL A 195 17.42 -10.76 -2.52
N SER A 196 18.44 -11.58 -2.74
CA SER A 196 19.85 -11.13 -2.77
C SER A 196 20.12 -10.13 -3.89
N THR A 197 19.31 -10.15 -4.94
CA THR A 197 19.39 -9.26 -6.10
C THR A 197 18.53 -8.01 -5.98
N LEU A 198 17.71 -7.87 -4.92
CA LEU A 198 16.91 -6.67 -4.69
C LEU A 198 17.82 -5.60 -4.09
N GLU A 199 18.36 -4.75 -4.95
CA GLU A 199 19.06 -3.56 -4.51
C GLU A 199 18.09 -2.64 -3.77
N LYS A 200 18.56 -2.04 -2.67
CA LYS A 200 17.80 -1.00 -1.96
C LYS A 200 17.66 0.20 -2.91
N TYR A 201 16.51 0.32 -3.53
CA TYR A 201 16.23 1.43 -4.42
C TYR A 201 16.15 2.72 -3.62
N ARG A 202 16.99 3.71 -3.95
CA ARG A 202 16.91 5.06 -3.43
C ARG A 202 16.53 5.98 -4.59
N PRO A 203 15.38 6.68 -4.51
CA PRO A 203 14.96 7.56 -5.59
C PRO A 203 15.90 8.76 -5.73
N ASP A 204 16.13 9.18 -6.97
CA ASP A 204 16.81 10.43 -7.28
C ASP A 204 15.79 11.57 -7.17
N VAL A 205 15.75 12.17 -5.98
CA VAL A 205 14.82 13.26 -5.66
C VAL A 205 15.35 14.56 -6.29
N LYS A 206 14.56 15.12 -7.21
CA LYS A 206 14.90 16.36 -7.93
C LYS A 206 13.79 17.38 -7.81
N TYR A 207 14.18 18.61 -7.52
CA TYR A 207 13.25 19.73 -7.52
C TYR A 207 12.49 19.85 -8.84
N ARG A 208 11.18 20.02 -8.77
CA ARG A 208 10.28 20.05 -9.92
C ARG A 208 9.55 21.39 -9.98
N LYS A 209 9.47 21.95 -11.19
CA LYS A 209 8.58 23.08 -11.53
C LYS A 209 7.63 22.57 -12.60
N THR A 210 6.40 22.26 -12.23
CA THR A 210 5.44 21.64 -13.13
C THR A 210 4.09 22.30 -13.00
N ALA A 211 3.36 22.42 -14.10
CA ALA A 211 1.96 22.81 -14.13
C ALA A 211 1.15 21.68 -14.77
N PHE A 212 0.02 21.35 -14.17
CA PHE A 212 -0.94 20.40 -14.70
C PHE A 212 -2.19 21.14 -15.15
N SER A 213 -2.64 20.87 -16.39
CA SER A 213 -3.93 21.36 -16.88
C SER A 213 -5.04 20.42 -16.38
N THR A 214 -6.06 21.01 -15.77
CA THR A 214 -7.26 20.30 -15.31
C THR A 214 -8.51 21.04 -15.79
N PRO A 215 -9.66 20.38 -15.90
CA PRO A 215 -10.93 21.04 -16.22
C PRO A 215 -11.53 21.83 -15.04
N ALA A 216 -10.81 21.96 -13.91
CA ALA A 216 -11.27 22.71 -12.76
C ALA A 216 -11.27 24.21 -13.02
N GLU A 217 -12.26 24.92 -12.50
CA GLU A 217 -12.38 26.38 -12.61
C GLU A 217 -11.43 27.14 -11.66
N ILE A 218 -10.85 26.43 -10.70
CA ILE A 218 -9.92 26.97 -9.69
C ILE A 218 -8.51 26.48 -9.91
N GLN A 219 -7.53 27.33 -9.57
CA GLN A 219 -6.12 27.00 -9.63
C GLN A 219 -5.61 26.66 -8.24
N TYR A 220 -4.75 25.64 -8.17
CA TYR A 220 -4.03 25.27 -6.96
C TYR A 220 -2.54 25.50 -7.20
N ALA A 221 -1.91 26.30 -6.34
CA ALA A 221 -0.48 26.50 -6.34
C ALA A 221 0.11 25.96 -5.05
N ALA A 222 1.17 25.15 -5.14
CA ALA A 222 1.90 24.64 -4.00
C ALA A 222 3.39 24.93 -4.15
N VAL A 223 4.00 25.34 -3.08
CA VAL A 223 5.45 25.50 -2.94
C VAL A 223 5.87 24.78 -1.68
N SER A 224 6.81 23.87 -1.82
CA SER A 224 7.38 23.12 -0.70
C SER A 224 8.88 23.43 -0.56
N GLY A 225 9.39 23.35 0.64
CA GLY A 225 10.80 23.57 0.95
C GLY A 225 11.21 22.78 2.18
N SER A 226 12.44 22.31 2.22
CA SER A 226 13.03 21.74 3.43
C SER A 226 13.46 22.90 4.35
N TYR A 227 13.12 22.82 5.64
CA TYR A 227 13.62 23.77 6.62
C TYR A 227 14.68 23.15 7.53
N LYS A 228 14.70 21.81 7.62
CA LYS A 228 15.72 21.08 8.39
C LYS A 228 15.72 19.58 8.08
N ASP A 229 16.86 18.97 8.31
CA ASP A 229 17.12 17.58 7.90
C ASP A 229 16.78 16.55 8.98
N VAL A 230 16.51 16.95 10.21
CA VAL A 230 16.32 16.04 11.36
C VAL A 230 15.33 16.62 12.35
N PRO A 231 14.55 15.78 13.11
CA PRO A 231 13.72 16.26 14.21
C PRO A 231 14.46 17.22 15.11
N ASP A 232 13.94 18.42 15.27
CA ASP A 232 14.52 19.51 16.03
C ASP A 232 13.55 19.94 17.14
N VAL A 233 14.11 20.58 18.16
CA VAL A 233 13.35 21.27 19.21
C VAL A 233 12.33 22.27 18.67
N ASN A 234 12.52 22.74 17.43
CA ASN A 234 11.63 23.67 16.74
C ASN A 234 10.43 22.99 16.04
N ASP A 235 10.34 21.65 15.96
CA ASP A 235 9.24 20.95 15.28
C ASP A 235 7.88 21.30 15.90
N GLY A 236 7.83 21.38 17.23
CA GLY A 236 6.64 21.84 17.94
C GLY A 236 6.28 23.29 17.60
N ALA A 237 7.28 24.18 17.52
CA ALA A 237 7.06 25.57 17.15
C ALA A 237 6.58 25.71 15.70
N MET A 238 7.11 24.90 14.76
CA MET A 238 6.65 24.87 13.37
C MET A 238 5.22 24.36 13.25
N THR A 239 4.83 23.37 14.04
CA THR A 239 3.45 22.88 14.10
C THR A 239 2.47 23.97 14.58
N VAL A 240 2.84 24.71 15.63
CA VAL A 240 2.08 25.86 16.12
C VAL A 240 2.01 26.97 15.07
N THR A 241 3.14 27.29 14.43
CA THR A 241 3.22 28.31 13.37
C THR A 241 2.29 27.96 12.21
N ARG A 242 2.25 26.69 11.79
CA ARG A 242 1.33 26.22 10.76
C ARG A 242 -0.13 26.48 11.14
N HIS A 243 -0.51 26.23 12.39
CA HIS A 243 -1.87 26.50 12.88
C HIS A 243 -2.20 27.99 12.94
N LEU A 244 -1.22 28.84 13.17
CA LEU A 244 -1.45 30.30 13.21
C LEU A 244 -1.56 30.93 11.82
N LEU A 245 -1.02 30.25 10.78
CA LEU A 245 -1.00 30.73 9.40
C LEU A 245 -2.11 30.09 8.51
N SER A 246 -2.83 29.10 9.02
CA SER A 246 -3.92 28.42 8.33
C SER A 246 -5.27 29.02 8.73
#